data_73a704d5d0ba7f2f95207f90d32bb7b2
#
_entry.id   73a704d5d0ba7f2f95207f90d32bb7b2
#
_cell.length_a   1.000
_cell.length_b   1.000
_cell.length_c   1.000
_cell.angle_alpha   90.00
_cell.angle_beta   90.00
_cell.angle_gamma   90.00
#
_symmetry.space_group_name_H-M   'P 1'
#
loop_
_entity.id
_entity.type
_entity.pdbx_description
1 polymer ?
#
loop_
_entity_poly.entity_id
_entity_poly.type
_entity_poly.pdbx_seq_one_letter_code
_entity_poly.pdbx_strand_id
1 'polypeptide(L)'
;MKKRILFPVIFLFMTGMSMAQPFTMNPDIIPVELTLHPFKPAGQEKLNGNISITNVTQVKDTLYFFAKGFSMYSPAYVGITMKDKSTAADIGLFKANWLKPSRGGNTGEKGVWEEKFKTEGDFGIRVIAKNKPCTYSIVIWNGKEIDVDVPSPFSYKEGGSGGCGIGGFFKTYWLYMVIGVLVIAVLLLMLKLKKRKS
;
A
#
# COMPACT_ATOMS: atom_id res chain seq x y z
N MET A 1 -34.61 6.59 27.95
CA MET A 1 -34.29 6.95 26.56
C MET A 1 -32.80 7.35 26.40
N LYS A 2 -31.82 6.51 26.66
CA LYS A 2 -30.37 6.85 26.65
C LYS A 2 -29.45 5.83 25.97
N LYS A 3 -29.96 4.89 25.17
CA LYS A 3 -29.15 3.85 24.49
C LYS A 3 -28.89 4.13 23.00
N ARG A 4 -29.28 5.27 22.45
CA ARG A 4 -29.21 5.54 20.98
C ARG A 4 -27.97 6.31 20.50
N ILE A 5 -27.06 6.74 21.40
CA ILE A 5 -25.91 7.60 21.01
C ILE A 5 -24.64 6.77 20.77
N LEU A 6 -24.56 5.52 21.28
CA LEU A 6 -23.35 4.71 21.14
C LEU A 6 -23.17 4.12 19.72
N PHE A 7 -24.27 3.86 19.03
CA PHE A 7 -24.26 3.23 17.70
C PHE A 7 -23.68 4.12 16.59
N PRO A 8 -23.98 5.44 16.51
CA PRO A 8 -23.39 6.29 15.47
C PRO A 8 -21.91 6.57 15.67
N VAL A 9 -21.38 6.52 16.89
CA VAL A 9 -19.96 6.74 17.16
C VAL A 9 -19.10 5.55 16.66
N ILE A 10 -19.59 4.31 16.79
CA ILE A 10 -18.91 3.11 16.28
C ILE A 10 -18.94 3.10 14.75
N PHE A 11 -20.02 3.57 14.13
CA PHE A 11 -20.15 3.63 12.66
C PHE A 11 -19.21 4.68 12.05
N LEU A 12 -18.94 5.79 12.75
CA LEU A 12 -18.02 6.84 12.29
C LEU A 12 -16.55 6.37 12.27
N PHE A 13 -16.18 5.40 13.10
CA PHE A 13 -14.82 4.81 13.12
C PHE A 13 -14.57 3.79 11.99
N MET A 14 -15.62 3.24 11.37
CA MET A 14 -15.46 2.23 10.32
C MET A 14 -15.33 2.82 8.91
N THR A 15 -15.59 4.10 8.69
CA THR A 15 -15.54 4.73 7.36
C THR A 15 -14.16 5.28 6.97
N GLY A 16 -13.13 5.11 7.83
CA GLY A 16 -11.76 5.57 7.57
C GLY A 16 -10.89 4.64 6.76
N MET A 17 -11.44 3.68 6.01
CA MET A 17 -10.64 2.62 5.41
C MET A 17 -10.47 2.74 3.90
N SER A 18 -9.21 2.82 3.55
CA SER A 18 -8.50 2.43 2.33
C SER A 18 -8.75 3.26 1.09
N MET A 19 -7.95 4.28 0.95
CA MET A 19 -7.51 4.73 -0.37
C MET A 19 -6.42 3.78 -0.86
N ALA A 20 -6.78 2.83 -1.70
CA ALA A 20 -5.89 1.80 -2.21
C ALA A 20 -4.93 2.31 -3.31
N GLN A 21 -5.21 3.45 -3.90
CA GLN A 21 -4.40 4.13 -4.93
C GLN A 21 -3.87 5.47 -4.40
N PRO A 22 -2.83 6.05 -5.00
CA PRO A 22 -2.37 7.39 -4.62
C PRO A 22 -3.51 8.39 -4.60
N PHE A 23 -3.70 9.03 -3.44
CA PHE A 23 -4.80 9.94 -3.21
C PHE A 23 -4.58 11.28 -3.92
N THR A 24 -5.65 11.83 -4.51
CA THR A 24 -5.67 13.20 -5.03
C THR A 24 -7.05 13.83 -4.82
N MET A 25 -7.05 15.13 -4.52
CA MET A 25 -8.27 15.95 -4.52
C MET A 25 -8.54 16.57 -5.91
N ASN A 26 -7.62 16.40 -6.87
CA ASN A 26 -7.80 16.91 -8.22
C ASN A 26 -8.73 15.99 -9.02
N PRO A 27 -9.93 16.44 -9.42
CA PRO A 27 -10.88 15.64 -10.20
C PRO A 27 -10.37 15.30 -11.60
N ASP A 28 -9.35 16.00 -12.12
CA ASP A 28 -8.78 15.74 -13.43
C ASP A 28 -7.85 14.50 -13.44
N ILE A 29 -7.48 14.01 -12.27
CA ILE A 29 -6.66 12.80 -12.13
C ILE A 29 -7.58 11.59 -12.01
N ILE A 30 -7.85 10.95 -13.15
CA ILE A 30 -8.61 9.69 -13.21
C ILE A 30 -7.61 8.60 -13.63
N PRO A 31 -7.04 7.85 -12.67
CA PRO A 31 -6.06 6.83 -13.00
C PRO A 31 -6.72 5.58 -13.58
N VAL A 32 -6.04 4.96 -14.55
CA VAL A 32 -6.45 3.70 -15.17
C VAL A 32 -5.89 2.53 -14.38
N GLU A 33 -6.72 1.57 -14.01
CA GLU A 33 -6.28 0.35 -13.33
C GLU A 33 -5.57 -0.60 -14.30
N LEU A 34 -4.40 -1.07 -13.90
CA LEU A 34 -3.64 -2.10 -14.60
C LEU A 34 -3.84 -3.43 -13.87
N THR A 35 -4.76 -4.24 -14.39
CA THR A 35 -5.11 -5.53 -13.77
C THR A 35 -3.99 -6.54 -13.98
N LEU A 36 -3.57 -7.19 -12.90
CA LEU A 36 -2.56 -8.24 -12.90
C LEU A 36 -3.22 -9.60 -13.11
N HIS A 37 -2.63 -10.42 -13.99
CA HIS A 37 -3.06 -11.79 -14.29
C HIS A 37 -1.99 -12.80 -13.90
N PRO A 38 -2.36 -14.01 -13.45
CA PRO A 38 -1.40 -15.05 -13.12
C PRO A 38 -0.45 -15.35 -14.28
N PHE A 39 0.85 -15.40 -13.99
CA PHE A 39 1.90 -15.68 -14.96
C PHE A 39 2.80 -16.79 -14.44
N LYS A 40 2.84 -17.91 -15.16
CA LYS A 40 3.61 -19.12 -14.80
C LYS A 40 4.28 -19.68 -16.06
N PRO A 41 5.39 -19.09 -16.50
CA PRO A 41 6.09 -19.56 -17.70
C PRO A 41 6.73 -20.94 -17.45
N ALA A 42 6.56 -21.85 -18.40
CA ALA A 42 7.15 -23.20 -18.32
C ALA A 42 8.68 -23.12 -18.24
N GLY A 43 9.27 -23.85 -17.29
CA GLY A 43 10.72 -23.93 -17.12
C GLY A 43 11.38 -22.67 -16.50
N GLN A 44 10.60 -21.69 -16.07
CA GLN A 44 11.10 -20.46 -15.47
C GLN A 44 10.38 -20.13 -14.15
N GLU A 45 10.46 -21.01 -13.18
CA GLU A 45 9.75 -20.88 -11.89
C GLU A 45 10.05 -19.57 -11.14
N LYS A 46 11.25 -19.01 -11.33
CA LYS A 46 11.65 -17.72 -10.72
C LYS A 46 10.83 -16.53 -11.23
N LEU A 47 10.18 -16.66 -12.39
CA LEU A 47 9.32 -15.65 -12.99
C LEU A 47 7.83 -15.86 -12.65
N ASN A 48 7.52 -16.89 -11.87
CA ASN A 48 6.15 -17.10 -11.41
C ASN A 48 5.68 -15.88 -10.61
N GLY A 49 4.46 -15.46 -10.88
CA GLY A 49 3.86 -14.28 -10.24
C GLY A 49 2.61 -13.84 -10.95
N ASN A 50 2.37 -12.54 -10.95
CA ASN A 50 1.30 -11.91 -11.68
C ASN A 50 1.88 -10.84 -12.61
N ILE A 51 1.32 -10.71 -13.80
CA ILE A 51 1.78 -9.77 -14.84
C ILE A 51 0.62 -8.97 -15.41
N SER A 52 0.89 -7.72 -15.76
CA SER A 52 0.03 -6.90 -16.62
C SER A 52 0.88 -6.37 -17.76
N ILE A 53 0.39 -6.53 -19.01
CA ILE A 53 1.00 -5.98 -20.20
C ILE A 53 -0.06 -5.16 -20.91
N THR A 54 0.13 -3.84 -20.98
CA THR A 54 -0.85 -2.92 -21.54
C THR A 54 -0.20 -2.03 -22.57
N ASN A 55 -0.75 -2.00 -23.78
CA ASN A 55 -0.34 -1.09 -24.84
C ASN A 55 -1.20 0.18 -24.78
N VAL A 56 -0.57 1.33 -24.77
CA VAL A 56 -1.21 2.62 -24.60
C VAL A 56 -0.83 3.53 -25.76
N THR A 57 -1.83 4.18 -26.34
CA THR A 57 -1.63 5.34 -27.24
C THR A 57 -2.04 6.59 -26.51
N GLN A 58 -1.07 7.39 -26.13
CA GLN A 58 -1.25 8.61 -25.35
C GLN A 58 -1.37 9.82 -26.27
N VAL A 59 -2.49 10.53 -26.13
CA VAL A 59 -2.77 11.80 -26.83
C VAL A 59 -2.75 12.99 -25.86
N LYS A 60 -2.93 12.72 -24.55
CA LYS A 60 -2.85 13.72 -23.47
C LYS A 60 -1.41 13.88 -23.00
N ASP A 61 -1.10 15.04 -22.41
CA ASP A 61 0.25 15.30 -21.86
C ASP A 61 0.62 14.30 -20.76
N THR A 62 -0.33 13.99 -19.90
CA THR A 62 -0.11 13.13 -18.74
C THR A 62 -1.19 12.08 -18.65
N LEU A 63 -0.78 10.83 -18.43
CA LEU A 63 -1.66 9.73 -18.04
C LEU A 63 -1.23 9.19 -16.70
N TYR A 64 -2.23 8.73 -15.96
CA TYR A 64 -2.10 8.14 -14.63
C TYR A 64 -2.62 6.71 -14.65
N PHE A 65 -1.84 5.80 -14.11
CA PHE A 65 -2.17 4.40 -13.97
C PHE A 65 -1.95 3.98 -12.53
N PHE A 66 -2.60 2.89 -12.11
CA PHE A 66 -2.33 2.28 -10.82
C PHE A 66 -2.46 0.77 -10.89
N ALA A 67 -1.74 0.11 -10.01
CA ALA A 67 -1.77 -1.33 -9.85
C ALA A 67 -1.93 -1.67 -8.36
N LYS A 68 -2.63 -2.77 -8.08
CA LYS A 68 -3.05 -3.18 -6.73
C LYS A 68 -2.43 -4.49 -6.29
N GLY A 69 -2.44 -4.72 -4.98
CA GLY A 69 -2.21 -6.03 -4.40
C GLY A 69 -0.75 -6.45 -4.33
N PHE A 70 0.17 -5.52 -4.10
CA PHE A 70 1.59 -5.82 -3.90
C PHE A 70 1.89 -6.11 -2.43
N SER A 71 2.79 -7.06 -2.22
CA SER A 71 3.34 -7.39 -0.90
C SER A 71 4.80 -6.93 -0.82
N MET A 72 5.22 -6.41 0.33
CA MET A 72 6.63 -6.05 0.53
C MET A 72 7.57 -7.26 0.51
N TYR A 73 7.03 -8.47 0.55
CA TYR A 73 7.79 -9.73 0.42
C TYR A 73 7.94 -10.17 -1.04
N SER A 74 7.19 -9.56 -1.95
CA SER A 74 7.23 -9.84 -3.39
C SER A 74 8.10 -8.83 -4.14
N PRO A 75 8.97 -9.28 -5.05
CA PRO A 75 9.66 -8.36 -5.95
C PRO A 75 8.67 -7.79 -6.96
N ALA A 76 8.71 -6.48 -7.15
CA ALA A 76 7.92 -5.77 -8.15
C ALA A 76 8.83 -5.22 -9.26
N TYR A 77 8.35 -5.27 -10.49
CA TYR A 77 9.00 -4.71 -11.66
C TYR A 77 7.99 -3.87 -12.45
N VAL A 78 8.45 -2.73 -12.91
CA VAL A 78 7.73 -1.90 -13.88
C VAL A 78 8.66 -1.59 -15.03
N GLY A 79 8.21 -1.87 -16.25
CA GLY A 79 8.91 -1.52 -17.48
C GLY A 79 7.99 -0.70 -18.39
N ILE A 80 8.53 0.35 -18.99
CA ILE A 80 7.84 1.15 -20.00
C ILE A 80 8.74 1.19 -21.24
N THR A 81 8.20 0.73 -22.35
CA THR A 81 8.91 0.66 -23.62
C THR A 81 8.16 1.48 -24.68
N MET A 82 8.80 2.50 -25.21
CA MET A 82 8.27 3.32 -26.30
C MET A 82 8.30 2.52 -27.59
N LYS A 83 7.21 2.56 -28.37
CA LYS A 83 7.16 1.94 -29.70
C LYS A 83 8.09 2.66 -30.68
N ASP A 84 8.13 3.98 -30.58
CA ASP A 84 9.06 4.81 -31.35
C ASP A 84 10.15 5.36 -30.42
N LYS A 85 11.39 4.99 -30.68
CA LYS A 85 12.56 5.39 -29.91
C LYS A 85 12.89 6.87 -30.00
N SER A 86 12.35 7.58 -31.00
CA SER A 86 12.49 9.03 -31.12
C SER A 86 11.62 9.79 -30.11
N THR A 87 10.67 9.11 -29.48
CA THR A 87 9.81 9.69 -28.46
C THR A 87 10.35 9.38 -27.07
N ALA A 88 10.24 10.34 -26.17
CA ALA A 88 10.65 10.19 -24.78
C ALA A 88 9.48 10.51 -23.83
N ALA A 89 9.46 9.82 -22.70
CA ALA A 89 8.49 10.06 -21.64
C ALA A 89 9.17 10.14 -20.29
N ASP A 90 8.67 11.04 -19.43
CA ASP A 90 9.06 11.12 -18.04
C ASP A 90 8.10 10.26 -17.21
N ILE A 91 8.66 9.39 -16.37
CA ILE A 91 7.92 8.41 -15.57
C ILE A 91 8.10 8.72 -14.09
N GLY A 92 7.01 8.64 -13.33
CA GLY A 92 7.04 8.70 -11.88
C GLY A 92 6.23 7.57 -11.24
N LEU A 93 6.79 6.95 -10.21
CA LEU A 93 6.09 6.00 -9.34
C LEU A 93 5.66 6.70 -8.06
N PHE A 94 4.41 6.49 -7.67
CA PHE A 94 3.76 7.17 -6.55
C PHE A 94 3.19 6.15 -5.57
N LYS A 95 3.33 6.43 -4.28
CA LYS A 95 2.81 5.56 -3.22
C LYS A 95 1.62 6.17 -2.48
N ALA A 96 1.79 7.34 -1.93
CA ALA A 96 0.81 7.97 -1.04
C ALA A 96 -0.10 8.97 -1.76
N ASN A 97 0.45 9.75 -2.68
CA ASN A 97 -0.26 10.78 -3.44
C ASN A 97 0.43 11.06 -4.77
N TRP A 98 -0.22 11.83 -5.64
CA TRP A 98 0.29 12.17 -6.97
C TRP A 98 1.20 13.40 -7.00
N LEU A 99 1.56 13.99 -5.86
CA LEU A 99 2.34 15.22 -5.81
C LEU A 99 3.84 14.95 -5.99
N LYS A 100 4.38 14.03 -5.20
CA LYS A 100 5.82 13.73 -5.20
C LYS A 100 6.04 12.25 -5.55
N PRO A 101 6.76 11.96 -6.65
CA PRO A 101 7.12 10.59 -6.98
C PRO A 101 8.12 10.03 -5.96
N SER A 102 7.92 8.78 -5.57
CA SER A 102 8.87 8.05 -4.74
C SER A 102 10.09 7.62 -5.54
N ARG A 103 9.88 7.33 -6.83
CA ARG A 103 10.89 6.95 -7.82
C ARG A 103 10.49 7.50 -9.16
N GLY A 104 11.42 7.59 -10.09
CA GLY A 104 11.11 8.03 -11.43
C GLY A 104 12.34 8.12 -12.31
N GLY A 105 12.10 8.42 -13.57
CA GLY A 105 13.13 8.54 -14.57
C GLY A 105 12.56 8.94 -15.92
N ASN A 106 13.34 8.73 -16.95
CA ASN A 106 13.00 9.03 -18.33
C ASN A 106 13.36 7.83 -19.21
N THR A 107 12.58 7.58 -20.24
CA THR A 107 12.86 6.51 -21.22
C THR A 107 14.14 6.75 -22.03
N GLY A 108 14.60 8.01 -22.09
CA GLY A 108 15.83 8.37 -22.78
C GLY A 108 15.84 8.01 -24.26
N GLU A 109 17.03 8.01 -24.85
CA GLU A 109 17.25 7.66 -26.26
C GLU A 109 16.99 6.18 -26.58
N LYS A 110 17.06 5.32 -25.56
CA LYS A 110 16.77 3.89 -25.73
C LYS A 110 15.27 3.60 -25.87
N GLY A 111 14.42 4.56 -25.50
CA GLY A 111 12.97 4.41 -25.46
C GLY A 111 12.49 3.40 -24.41
N VAL A 112 13.32 3.10 -23.39
CA VAL A 112 13.00 2.11 -22.35
C VAL A 112 13.33 2.67 -20.98
N TRP A 113 12.42 2.47 -20.05
CA TRP A 113 12.63 2.72 -18.63
C TRP A 113 12.17 1.52 -17.82
N GLU A 114 12.98 1.12 -16.86
CA GLU A 114 12.75 -0.05 -16.03
C GLU A 114 13.09 0.26 -14.57
N GLU A 115 12.27 -0.25 -13.66
CA GLU A 115 12.52 -0.13 -12.22
C GLU A 115 12.14 -1.43 -11.51
N LYS A 116 13.02 -1.89 -10.61
CA LYS A 116 12.78 -3.03 -9.72
C LYS A 116 12.70 -2.51 -8.29
N PHE A 117 11.65 -2.87 -7.58
CA PHE A 117 11.42 -2.37 -6.23
C PHE A 117 10.58 -3.36 -5.42
N LYS A 118 10.34 -3.01 -4.16
CA LYS A 118 9.38 -3.67 -3.28
C LYS A 118 8.40 -2.61 -2.79
N THR A 119 7.14 -2.97 -2.70
CA THR A 119 6.09 -2.10 -2.18
C THR A 119 4.98 -2.94 -1.55
N GLU A 120 4.28 -2.37 -0.60
CA GLU A 120 3.11 -2.96 0.01
C GLU A 120 1.84 -2.26 -0.49
N GLY A 121 0.77 -3.02 -0.75
CA GLY A 121 -0.51 -2.49 -1.23
C GLY A 121 -0.42 -2.01 -2.67
N ASP A 122 -0.88 -0.80 -2.92
CA ASP A 122 -1.02 -0.26 -4.27
C ASP A 122 0.01 0.81 -4.57
N PHE A 123 0.28 1.03 -5.84
CA PHE A 123 1.10 2.16 -6.29
C PHE A 123 0.57 2.74 -7.61
N GLY A 124 0.91 4.00 -7.85
CA GLY A 124 0.55 4.72 -9.06
C GLY A 124 1.75 4.94 -9.99
N ILE A 125 1.46 5.04 -11.27
CA ILE A 125 2.41 5.35 -12.33
C ILE A 125 1.90 6.59 -13.06
N ARG A 126 2.73 7.60 -13.20
CA ARG A 126 2.46 8.76 -14.06
C ARG A 126 3.40 8.72 -15.25
N VAL A 127 2.84 8.89 -16.45
CA VAL A 127 3.60 8.98 -17.69
C VAL A 127 3.33 10.35 -18.31
N ILE A 128 4.38 11.15 -18.49
CA ILE A 128 4.34 12.46 -19.14
C ILE A 128 5.00 12.31 -20.50
N ALA A 129 4.21 12.41 -21.57
CA ALA A 129 4.69 12.29 -22.93
C ALA A 129 5.30 13.62 -23.39
N LYS A 130 6.53 13.59 -23.93
CA LYS A 130 7.19 14.78 -24.52
C LYS A 130 6.66 15.08 -25.91
N ASN A 131 6.42 14.04 -26.70
CA ASN A 131 5.87 14.15 -28.05
C ASN A 131 4.54 13.37 -28.13
N LYS A 132 3.57 13.89 -28.85
CA LYS A 132 2.22 13.33 -28.97
C LYS A 132 1.74 13.31 -30.43
N PRO A 133 0.98 12.31 -30.83
CA PRO A 133 0.64 11.10 -30.07
C PRO A 133 1.86 10.18 -29.90
N CYS A 134 1.95 9.46 -28.78
CA CYS A 134 2.96 8.45 -28.58
C CYS A 134 2.35 7.11 -28.15
N THR A 135 2.97 6.03 -28.58
CA THR A 135 2.54 4.67 -28.23
C THR A 135 3.64 3.97 -27.44
N TYR A 136 3.27 3.33 -26.35
CA TYR A 136 4.19 2.59 -25.50
C TYR A 136 3.50 1.39 -24.86
N SER A 137 4.30 0.45 -24.40
CA SER A 137 3.86 -0.68 -23.61
C SER A 137 4.25 -0.48 -22.15
N ILE A 138 3.32 -0.74 -21.24
CA ILE A 138 3.58 -0.83 -19.81
C ILE A 138 3.57 -2.29 -19.42
N VAL A 139 4.63 -2.75 -18.79
CA VAL A 139 4.73 -4.09 -18.21
C VAL A 139 4.87 -3.93 -16.71
N ILE A 140 3.98 -4.57 -15.96
CA ILE A 140 4.08 -4.68 -14.51
C ILE A 140 4.17 -6.16 -14.18
N TRP A 141 5.12 -6.53 -13.36
CA TRP A 141 5.24 -7.87 -12.84
C TRP A 141 5.36 -7.83 -11.32
N ASN A 142 4.60 -8.70 -10.65
CA ASN A 142 4.62 -8.93 -9.22
C ASN A 142 5.02 -10.39 -8.99
N GLY A 143 6.23 -10.61 -8.52
CA GLY A 143 6.79 -11.94 -8.30
C GLY A 143 6.10 -12.66 -7.15
N LYS A 144 6.38 -13.96 -7.06
CA LYS A 144 5.94 -14.77 -5.92
C LYS A 144 6.58 -14.21 -4.64
N GLU A 145 5.82 -14.23 -3.55
CA GLU A 145 6.36 -13.90 -2.22
C GLU A 145 7.55 -14.79 -1.89
N ILE A 146 8.62 -14.17 -1.47
CA ILE A 146 9.78 -14.87 -0.96
C ILE A 146 9.41 -15.29 0.46
N ASP A 147 9.33 -16.60 0.66
CA ASP A 147 9.17 -17.17 2.00
C ASP A 147 10.43 -16.81 2.80
N VAL A 148 10.33 -15.76 3.56
CA VAL A 148 11.40 -15.38 4.48
C VAL A 148 11.17 -16.28 5.70
N ASP A 149 11.97 -17.31 5.81
CA ASP A 149 12.06 -18.10 7.03
C ASP A 149 12.54 -17.14 8.14
N VAL A 150 11.61 -16.41 8.71
CA VAL A 150 11.86 -15.58 9.88
C VAL A 150 11.98 -16.57 11.03
N PRO A 151 13.18 -16.77 11.60
CA PRO A 151 13.30 -17.61 12.76
C PRO A 151 12.31 -17.08 13.80
N SER A 152 11.36 -17.94 14.18
CA SER A 152 10.33 -17.54 15.13
C SER A 152 11.02 -16.93 16.34
N PRO A 153 10.79 -15.66 16.70
CA PRO A 153 11.34 -15.07 17.91
C PRO A 153 10.86 -15.82 19.15
N PHE A 154 9.94 -16.77 18.96
CA PHE A 154 9.36 -17.64 19.94
C PHE A 154 9.74 -19.11 19.74
N SER A 155 10.87 -19.41 19.08
CA SER A 155 11.42 -20.77 19.15
C SER A 155 11.80 -21.04 20.60
N TYR A 156 10.93 -21.73 21.32
CA TYR A 156 11.23 -22.31 22.61
C TYR A 156 12.45 -23.22 22.42
N LYS A 157 13.61 -22.84 22.92
CA LYS A 157 14.63 -23.80 23.27
C LYS A 157 13.99 -24.72 24.32
N GLU A 158 13.66 -25.93 23.94
CA GLU A 158 13.42 -26.99 24.90
C GLU A 158 14.66 -27.11 25.78
N GLY A 159 14.60 -26.61 26.99
CA GLY A 159 15.72 -26.67 27.92
C GLY A 159 15.95 -25.40 28.71
N GLY A 160 14.89 -24.79 29.24
CA GLY A 160 15.03 -23.70 30.18
C GLY A 160 13.71 -23.46 30.90
N SER A 161 13.61 -24.05 32.09
CA SER A 161 12.58 -23.73 33.10
C SER A 161 12.67 -22.24 33.45
N GLY A 162 11.98 -21.42 32.66
CA GLY A 162 11.85 -19.98 32.90
C GLY A 162 10.39 -19.65 33.11
N GLY A 163 10.00 -19.49 34.37
CA GLY A 163 8.65 -19.19 34.80
C GLY A 163 8.01 -18.04 34.01
N CYS A 164 6.77 -18.26 33.65
CA CYS A 164 5.88 -17.24 33.09
C CYS A 164 5.64 -16.18 34.20
N GLY A 165 6.62 -15.29 34.35
CA GLY A 165 6.55 -14.19 35.29
C GLY A 165 5.54 -13.15 34.81
N ILE A 166 4.55 -12.87 35.67
CA ILE A 166 3.57 -11.77 35.54
C ILE A 166 4.18 -10.45 35.08
N GLY A 167 5.49 -10.26 35.27
CA GLY A 167 6.24 -9.05 34.88
C GLY A 167 6.33 -8.77 33.38
N GLY A 168 6.30 -9.79 32.51
CA GLY A 168 6.34 -9.61 31.05
C GLY A 168 5.04 -9.06 30.48
N PHE A 169 3.93 -9.51 31.05
CA PHE A 169 2.59 -9.05 30.67
C PHE A 169 2.39 -7.56 30.99
N PHE A 170 2.84 -7.13 32.17
CA PHE A 170 2.76 -5.72 32.58
C PHE A 170 3.58 -4.79 31.66
N LYS A 171 4.74 -5.21 31.18
CA LYS A 171 5.59 -4.36 30.34
C LYS A 171 5.00 -4.09 28.95
N THR A 172 4.28 -5.06 28.39
CA THR A 172 3.69 -4.95 27.05
C THR A 172 2.32 -4.26 27.07
N TYR A 173 1.53 -4.44 28.12
CA TYR A 173 0.15 -3.92 28.19
C TYR A 173 -0.06 -2.77 29.17
N TRP A 174 1.00 -2.28 29.78
CA TRP A 174 0.96 -1.19 30.75
C TRP A 174 0.20 0.04 30.24
N LEU A 175 0.41 0.42 28.98
CA LEU A 175 -0.23 1.59 28.35
C LEU A 175 -1.75 1.40 28.25
N TYR A 176 -2.20 0.20 27.89
CA TYR A 176 -3.63 -0.13 27.82
C TYR A 176 -4.28 -0.19 29.18
N MET A 177 -3.55 -0.64 30.20
CA MET A 177 -4.00 -0.64 31.60
C MET A 177 -4.20 0.81 32.09
N VAL A 178 -3.28 1.70 31.82
CA VAL A 178 -3.39 3.12 32.20
C VAL A 178 -4.58 3.77 31.50
N ILE A 179 -4.78 3.54 30.20
CA ILE A 179 -5.94 4.06 29.47
C ILE A 179 -7.24 3.51 30.04
N GLY A 180 -7.31 2.23 30.35
CA GLY A 180 -8.49 1.60 30.98
C GLY A 180 -8.86 2.24 32.32
N VAL A 181 -7.88 2.44 33.19
CA VAL A 181 -8.08 3.10 34.49
C VAL A 181 -8.55 4.55 34.31
N LEU A 182 -8.01 5.27 33.34
CA LEU A 182 -8.38 6.66 33.05
C LEU A 182 -9.85 6.76 32.58
N VAL A 183 -10.27 5.85 31.69
CA VAL A 183 -11.66 5.77 31.21
C VAL A 183 -12.62 5.48 32.37
N ILE A 184 -12.27 4.53 33.26
CA ILE A 184 -13.09 4.21 34.45
C ILE A 184 -13.20 5.43 35.38
N ALA A 185 -12.08 6.12 35.61
CA ALA A 185 -12.07 7.33 36.47
C ALA A 185 -12.98 8.44 35.91
N VAL A 186 -12.94 8.67 34.58
CA VAL A 186 -13.81 9.67 33.90
C VAL A 186 -15.29 9.27 34.03
N LEU A 187 -15.61 7.97 33.86
CA LEU A 187 -16.98 7.48 34.02
C LEU A 187 -17.50 7.66 35.44
N LEU A 188 -16.67 7.36 36.46
CA LEU A 188 -17.03 7.58 37.87
C LEU A 188 -17.22 9.05 38.19
N LEU A 189 -16.38 9.93 37.67
CA LEU A 189 -16.53 11.39 37.79
C LEU A 189 -17.84 11.88 37.16
N MET A 190 -18.18 11.40 35.98
CA MET A 190 -19.45 11.76 35.32
C MET A 190 -20.67 11.29 36.12
N LEU A 191 -20.62 10.09 36.71
CA LEU A 191 -21.69 9.59 37.57
C LEU A 191 -21.84 10.40 38.85
N LYS A 192 -20.72 10.84 39.48
CA LYS A 192 -20.70 11.66 40.68
C LYS A 192 -21.24 13.07 40.42
N LEU A 193 -20.88 13.67 39.29
CA LEU A 193 -21.40 14.99 38.89
C LEU A 193 -22.90 14.94 38.60
N LYS A 194 -23.39 13.82 38.04
CA LYS A 194 -24.82 13.64 37.78
C LYS A 194 -25.64 13.51 39.10
N LYS A 195 -25.08 12.83 40.14
CA LYS A 195 -25.70 12.71 41.44
C LYS A 195 -25.77 14.03 42.21
N ARG A 196 -24.89 14.99 41.90
CA ARG A 196 -24.84 16.31 42.56
C ARG A 196 -25.81 17.33 41.95
N LYS A 197 -26.35 17.03 40.75
CA LYS A 197 -27.32 17.89 40.03
C LYS A 197 -28.76 17.38 40.11
N SER A 198 -28.99 16.29 40.77
CA SER A 198 -30.31 15.75 41.12
C SER A 198 -30.59 15.94 42.62
#